data_ef45e443a0d6377912eee1dacd62df1a
#
_entry.id   ef45e443a0d6377912eee1dacd62df1a
#
_cell.length_a   1.000
_cell.length_b   1.000
_cell.length_c   1.000
_cell.angle_alpha   90.00
_cell.angle_beta   90.00
_cell.angle_gamma   90.00
#
_symmetry.space_group_name_H-M   'P 1'
#
loop_
_entity.id
_entity.type
_entity.pdbx_description
1 polymer ?
#
loop_
_entity_poly.entity_id
_entity_poly.type
_entity_poly.pdbx_seq_one_letter_code
_entity_poly.pdbx_strand_id
1 'polypeptide(L)'
;MGLVNLIVEAEEKSEWARRASGLPSLQLSPRELCDLELLATGAFSPLDRFMRKADVARFPAPVVLTTSDANVVAAKEIALRSAHNNLLAWMAVEEVYDWEGRHALSGELRVIELPRHPDFPALRRTPAEVRALIGENAVAYMPRGPIHRAEEEMLRRAAEEAGGALLLLPTVGAVRPGDMAHYTRVRTYQALGMALNLVPLDAEREGLQELVARNYGARELLPYRAPAALLSEREYFDRGESLPEWYTRREIAEILAEAHPPKNRQGFCIWFTGLPSSGKSTVAEALITLLMEHGRQVTMLDGDVVRTHLSKGLSFSREDRDTNILRVGFVAAEIVRHHGAVICAAVSPYRKTRDEVRGMMEHFVEVYIDTSAEECERRDVKGFYAQAREGKIKGFTGVDDPYEAPLAPEIRLSTTGVTAAQNAARIVEYLAGRGLLGR
;
A
#
# COMPACT_ATOMS: atom_id res chain seq x y z
N MET A 1 30.03 -23.34 -5.93
CA MET A 1 30.03 -22.49 -7.14
C MET A 1 30.29 -21.05 -6.70
N GLY A 2 31.19 -20.30 -7.37
CA GLY A 2 31.38 -18.89 -7.08
C GLY A 2 30.13 -18.07 -7.38
N LEU A 3 29.90 -17.00 -6.61
CA LEU A 3 28.83 -16.06 -6.89
C LEU A 3 29.20 -15.20 -8.11
N VAL A 4 28.26 -14.95 -8.98
CA VAL A 4 28.38 -13.97 -10.07
C VAL A 4 28.41 -12.58 -9.46
N ASN A 5 29.27 -11.69 -9.94
CA ASN A 5 29.29 -10.26 -9.60
C ASN A 5 29.31 -9.47 -10.92
N LEU A 6 28.26 -8.67 -11.14
CA LEU A 6 28.13 -7.82 -12.33
C LEU A 6 28.37 -6.34 -12.03
N ILE A 7 28.71 -6.02 -10.78
CA ILE A 7 28.98 -4.63 -10.37
C ILE A 7 30.36 -4.24 -10.87
N VAL A 8 30.47 -3.16 -11.61
CA VAL A 8 31.73 -2.63 -12.11
C VAL A 8 32.60 -2.09 -10.97
N GLU A 9 33.92 -2.23 -11.09
CA GLU A 9 34.87 -1.69 -10.11
C GLU A 9 34.77 -0.16 -10.02
N ALA A 10 35.12 0.38 -8.84
CA ALA A 10 34.93 1.80 -8.55
C ALA A 10 35.64 2.72 -9.57
N GLU A 11 36.81 2.28 -10.03
CA GLU A 11 37.63 3.01 -10.99
C GLU A 11 37.02 3.06 -12.39
N GLU A 12 36.27 2.02 -12.77
CA GLU A 12 35.62 1.89 -14.09
C GLU A 12 34.26 2.60 -14.17
N LYS A 13 33.64 2.93 -13.03
CA LYS A 13 32.27 3.49 -12.99
C LYS A 13 32.08 4.70 -13.89
N SER A 14 33.04 5.63 -13.88
CA SER A 14 32.95 6.86 -14.67
C SER A 14 33.04 6.59 -16.19
N GLU A 15 33.78 5.58 -16.60
CA GLU A 15 33.89 5.18 -18.00
C GLU A 15 32.59 4.54 -18.49
N TRP A 16 32.07 3.54 -17.74
CA TRP A 16 30.80 2.89 -18.06
C TRP A 16 29.62 3.85 -18.04
N ALA A 17 29.57 4.79 -17.08
CA ALA A 17 28.55 5.82 -17.02
C ALA A 17 28.58 6.73 -18.26
N ARG A 18 29.78 7.13 -18.73
CA ARG A 18 29.94 7.93 -19.96
C ARG A 18 29.51 7.16 -21.18
N ARG A 19 29.87 5.87 -21.29
CA ARG A 19 29.46 5.00 -22.41
C ARG A 19 27.94 4.85 -22.48
N ALA A 20 27.29 4.68 -21.32
CA ALA A 20 25.83 4.47 -21.24
C ALA A 20 24.99 5.76 -21.40
N SER A 21 25.57 6.95 -21.16
CA SER A 21 24.80 8.20 -21.02
C SER A 21 24.04 8.62 -22.29
N GLY A 22 24.53 8.31 -23.48
CA GLY A 22 23.94 8.68 -24.77
C GLY A 22 23.17 7.54 -25.46
N LEU A 23 23.05 6.38 -24.83
CA LEU A 23 22.38 5.22 -25.42
C LEU A 23 20.85 5.30 -25.28
N PRO A 24 20.11 4.60 -26.17
CA PRO A 24 18.69 4.32 -25.92
C PRO A 24 18.50 3.75 -24.53
N SER A 25 17.52 4.24 -23.80
CA SER A 25 17.38 3.87 -22.39
C SER A 25 16.06 3.16 -22.13
N LEU A 26 16.11 2.13 -21.29
CA LEU A 26 14.97 1.41 -20.77
C LEU A 26 14.77 1.75 -19.29
N GLN A 27 13.60 2.29 -18.95
CA GLN A 27 13.19 2.43 -17.55
C GLN A 27 12.70 1.09 -17.04
N LEU A 28 13.30 0.64 -15.93
CA LEU A 28 12.96 -0.63 -15.32
C LEU A 28 11.70 -0.50 -14.46
N SER A 29 10.81 -1.48 -14.58
CA SER A 29 9.70 -1.68 -13.66
C SER A 29 10.21 -2.04 -12.26
N PRO A 30 9.40 -1.93 -11.20
CA PRO A 30 9.79 -2.34 -9.84
C PRO A 30 10.31 -3.78 -9.78
N ARG A 31 9.73 -4.70 -10.55
CA ARG A 31 10.17 -6.10 -10.62
C ARG A 31 11.53 -6.23 -11.30
N GLU A 32 11.72 -5.57 -12.45
CA GLU A 32 12.99 -5.60 -13.18
C GLU A 32 14.13 -4.92 -12.41
N LEU A 33 13.82 -3.93 -11.56
CA LEU A 33 14.80 -3.34 -10.62
C LEU A 33 15.27 -4.36 -9.58
N CYS A 34 14.35 -5.12 -8.98
CA CYS A 34 14.68 -6.21 -8.06
C CYS A 34 15.51 -7.31 -8.77
N ASP A 35 15.12 -7.67 -10.00
CA ASP A 35 15.83 -8.67 -10.79
C ASP A 35 17.26 -8.21 -11.13
N LEU A 36 17.44 -6.93 -11.50
CA LEU A 36 18.76 -6.35 -11.75
C LEU A 36 19.65 -6.42 -10.50
N GLU A 37 19.12 -6.09 -9.32
CA GLU A 37 19.87 -6.15 -8.06
C GLU A 37 20.27 -7.58 -7.70
N LEU A 38 19.37 -8.54 -7.82
CA LEU A 38 19.64 -9.94 -7.53
C LEU A 38 20.62 -10.59 -8.54
N LEU A 39 20.58 -10.20 -9.81
CA LEU A 39 21.57 -10.56 -10.81
C LEU A 39 22.93 -9.97 -10.47
N ALA A 40 22.99 -8.65 -10.22
CA ALA A 40 24.20 -7.89 -9.96
C ALA A 40 24.99 -8.41 -8.77
N THR A 41 24.31 -8.77 -7.69
CA THR A 41 24.90 -9.19 -6.42
C THR A 41 25.16 -10.70 -6.35
N GLY A 42 24.74 -11.45 -7.37
CA GLY A 42 24.93 -12.89 -7.44
C GLY A 42 23.88 -13.70 -6.70
N ALA A 43 22.79 -13.09 -6.23
CA ALA A 43 21.69 -13.82 -5.60
C ALA A 43 20.97 -14.77 -6.58
N PHE A 44 21.04 -14.49 -7.88
CA PHE A 44 20.54 -15.37 -8.93
C PHE A 44 21.62 -16.26 -9.58
N SER A 45 22.83 -16.34 -9.00
CA SER A 45 23.87 -17.23 -9.56
C SER A 45 23.35 -18.66 -9.81
N PRO A 46 23.65 -19.26 -10.96
CA PRO A 46 24.70 -18.88 -11.91
C PRO A 46 24.26 -17.91 -13.02
N LEU A 47 23.08 -17.30 -12.98
CA LEU A 47 22.68 -16.32 -13.98
C LEU A 47 23.61 -15.08 -13.91
N ASP A 48 24.12 -14.69 -15.08
CA ASP A 48 24.97 -13.53 -15.28
C ASP A 48 24.33 -12.42 -16.14
N ARG A 49 23.03 -12.61 -16.47
CA ARG A 49 22.25 -11.76 -17.37
C ARG A 49 20.76 -11.99 -17.20
N PHE A 50 19.93 -11.13 -17.75
CA PHE A 50 18.54 -11.46 -18.01
C PHE A 50 18.45 -12.64 -18.95
N MET A 51 17.52 -13.58 -18.70
CA MET A 51 17.46 -14.87 -19.37
C MET A 51 17.37 -14.78 -20.88
N ARG A 52 18.10 -15.63 -21.56
CA ARG A 52 17.88 -15.99 -22.97
C ARG A 52 16.62 -16.85 -23.09
N LYS A 53 16.04 -16.90 -24.28
CA LYS A 53 14.89 -17.78 -24.55
C LYS A 53 15.12 -19.22 -24.13
N ALA A 54 16.32 -19.72 -24.35
CA ALA A 54 16.71 -21.11 -24.00
C ALA A 54 16.82 -21.34 -22.47
N ASP A 55 17.07 -20.28 -21.69
CA ASP A 55 17.24 -20.40 -20.24
C ASP A 55 15.91 -20.45 -19.51
N VAL A 56 14.88 -19.77 -20.03
CA VAL A 56 13.56 -19.65 -19.41
C VAL A 56 12.94 -21.03 -19.09
N ALA A 57 13.12 -22.02 -19.97
CA ALA A 57 12.59 -23.37 -19.77
C ALA A 57 13.35 -24.18 -18.71
N ARG A 58 14.54 -23.73 -18.30
CA ARG A 58 15.44 -24.47 -17.38
C ARG A 58 15.39 -23.92 -15.95
N PHE A 59 14.86 -22.73 -15.76
CA PHE A 59 14.77 -22.09 -14.46
C PHE A 59 13.36 -22.18 -13.86
N PRO A 60 13.25 -22.19 -12.53
CA PRO A 60 11.97 -22.36 -11.85
C PRO A 60 10.99 -21.20 -12.08
N ALA A 61 11.49 -20.00 -12.39
CA ALA A 61 10.69 -18.83 -12.73
C ALA A 61 11.48 -17.88 -13.64
N PRO A 62 10.81 -17.12 -14.54
CA PRO A 62 11.48 -16.27 -15.51
C PRO A 62 12.10 -15.03 -14.84
N VAL A 63 13.34 -14.70 -15.26
CA VAL A 63 14.08 -13.47 -14.97
C VAL A 63 14.33 -12.78 -16.31
N VAL A 64 13.35 -12.04 -16.79
CA VAL A 64 13.32 -11.45 -18.14
C VAL A 64 13.22 -9.95 -18.10
N LEU A 65 13.91 -9.26 -19.01
CA LEU A 65 13.83 -7.84 -19.24
C LEU A 65 12.95 -7.57 -20.45
N THR A 66 11.87 -6.82 -20.33
CA THR A 66 10.89 -6.66 -21.41
C THR A 66 10.68 -5.21 -21.83
N THR A 67 10.45 -4.99 -23.12
CA THR A 67 10.14 -3.67 -23.68
C THR A 67 9.17 -3.76 -24.86
N SER A 68 8.45 -2.66 -25.12
CA SER A 68 7.70 -2.42 -26.34
C SER A 68 8.28 -1.25 -27.16
N ASP A 69 9.38 -0.64 -26.71
CA ASP A 69 10.04 0.47 -27.41
C ASP A 69 10.88 -0.03 -28.56
N ALA A 70 10.47 0.30 -29.78
CA ALA A 70 11.15 -0.11 -31.00
C ALA A 70 12.61 0.40 -31.08
N ASN A 71 12.92 1.57 -30.51
CA ASN A 71 14.28 2.09 -30.49
C ASN A 71 15.20 1.25 -29.59
N VAL A 72 14.68 0.81 -28.44
CA VAL A 72 15.40 -0.07 -27.52
C VAL A 72 15.60 -1.46 -28.14
N VAL A 73 14.57 -2.00 -28.79
CA VAL A 73 14.62 -3.31 -29.49
C VAL A 73 15.65 -3.32 -30.63
N ALA A 74 15.78 -2.22 -31.37
CA ALA A 74 16.72 -2.10 -32.49
C ALA A 74 18.18 -1.78 -32.06
N ALA A 75 18.38 -1.41 -30.79
CA ALA A 75 19.68 -0.99 -30.31
C ALA A 75 20.60 -2.19 -30.03
N LYS A 76 21.91 -2.02 -30.27
CA LYS A 76 22.94 -3.00 -29.89
C LYS A 76 23.40 -2.85 -28.45
N GLU A 77 23.31 -1.64 -27.92
CA GLU A 77 23.65 -1.30 -26.54
C GLU A 77 22.55 -0.39 -25.97
N ILE A 78 22.19 -0.60 -24.74
CA ILE A 78 21.17 0.17 -24.03
C ILE A 78 21.63 0.56 -22.63
N ALA A 79 21.03 1.63 -22.10
CA ALA A 79 21.16 2.05 -20.71
C ALA A 79 19.92 1.60 -19.90
N LEU A 80 20.12 0.95 -18.78
CA LEU A 80 19.06 0.60 -17.83
C LEU A 80 18.94 1.68 -16.76
N ARG A 81 17.73 2.18 -16.53
CA ARG A 81 17.48 3.30 -15.62
C ARG A 81 16.35 3.01 -14.65
N SER A 82 16.43 3.64 -13.47
CA SER A 82 15.31 3.64 -12.50
C SER A 82 14.15 4.50 -12.99
N ALA A 83 13.00 4.41 -12.31
CA ALA A 83 11.84 5.28 -12.54
C ALA A 83 12.16 6.79 -12.38
N HIS A 84 13.19 7.12 -11.58
CA HIS A 84 13.70 8.49 -11.42
C HIS A 84 14.80 8.87 -12.41
N ASN A 85 14.96 8.08 -13.47
CA ASN A 85 15.95 8.29 -14.52
C ASN A 85 17.43 8.16 -14.06
N ASN A 86 17.71 7.58 -12.89
CA ASN A 86 19.07 7.29 -12.48
C ASN A 86 19.64 6.16 -13.34
N LEU A 87 20.86 6.32 -13.85
CA LEU A 87 21.57 5.30 -14.60
C LEU A 87 22.00 4.18 -13.66
N LEU A 88 21.60 2.96 -13.94
CA LEU A 88 21.91 1.77 -13.13
C LEU A 88 22.87 0.82 -13.81
N ALA A 89 22.68 0.54 -15.11
CA ALA A 89 23.51 -0.42 -15.81
C ALA A 89 23.63 -0.08 -17.30
N TRP A 90 24.67 -0.62 -17.90
CA TRP A 90 24.86 -0.78 -19.33
C TRP A 90 24.57 -2.23 -19.72
N MET A 91 23.97 -2.45 -20.88
CA MET A 91 23.69 -3.77 -21.43
C MET A 91 23.98 -3.81 -22.93
N ALA A 92 24.76 -4.81 -23.39
CA ALA A 92 24.81 -5.20 -24.79
C ALA A 92 23.61 -6.10 -25.09
N VAL A 93 22.85 -5.78 -26.14
CA VAL A 93 21.70 -6.60 -26.58
C VAL A 93 22.21 -7.68 -27.55
N GLU A 94 22.26 -8.93 -27.07
CA GLU A 94 22.72 -10.08 -27.85
C GLU A 94 21.56 -10.90 -28.42
N GLU A 95 20.42 -10.95 -27.72
CA GLU A 95 19.24 -11.70 -28.11
C GLU A 95 17.97 -10.87 -27.86
N VAL A 96 17.05 -10.88 -28.82
CA VAL A 96 15.70 -10.35 -28.71
C VAL A 96 14.72 -11.46 -29.08
N TYR A 97 13.70 -11.69 -28.23
CA TYR A 97 12.69 -12.70 -28.48
C TYR A 97 11.32 -12.30 -27.96
N ASP A 98 10.25 -12.91 -28.49
CA ASP A 98 8.89 -12.63 -28.03
C ASP A 98 8.61 -13.27 -26.68
N TRP A 99 8.05 -12.46 -25.79
CA TRP A 99 7.63 -12.86 -24.45
C TRP A 99 6.32 -12.15 -24.07
N GLU A 100 5.24 -12.92 -23.93
CA GLU A 100 3.92 -12.44 -23.52
C GLU A 100 3.44 -11.18 -24.29
N GLY A 101 3.68 -11.14 -25.59
CA GLY A 101 3.28 -10.02 -26.45
C GLY A 101 4.18 -8.79 -26.37
N ARG A 102 5.34 -8.90 -25.73
CA ARG A 102 6.41 -7.88 -25.68
C ARG A 102 7.72 -8.48 -26.20
N HIS A 103 8.74 -7.65 -26.36
CA HIS A 103 10.10 -8.11 -26.66
C HIS A 103 10.91 -8.28 -25.40
N ALA A 104 11.44 -9.49 -25.17
CA ALA A 104 12.41 -9.74 -24.13
C ALA A 104 13.83 -9.56 -24.66
N LEU A 105 14.69 -8.97 -23.83
CA LEU A 105 16.09 -8.65 -24.17
C LEU A 105 17.04 -9.45 -23.28
N SER A 106 18.10 -9.99 -23.86
CA SER A 106 19.19 -10.64 -23.13
C SER A 106 20.54 -10.24 -23.70
N GLY A 107 21.57 -10.22 -22.84
CA GLY A 107 22.93 -9.93 -23.26
C GLY A 107 23.87 -9.61 -22.09
N GLU A 108 25.09 -9.21 -22.42
CA GLU A 108 26.09 -8.86 -21.41
C GLU A 108 25.63 -7.67 -20.59
N LEU A 109 25.80 -7.73 -19.27
CA LEU A 109 25.32 -6.75 -18.30
C LEU A 109 26.49 -6.22 -17.45
N ARG A 110 26.58 -4.89 -17.31
CA ARG A 110 27.52 -4.21 -16.42
C ARG A 110 26.73 -3.25 -15.53
N VAL A 111 26.72 -3.52 -14.23
CA VAL A 111 25.97 -2.73 -13.26
C VAL A 111 26.84 -1.64 -12.67
N ILE A 112 26.51 -0.40 -12.96
CA ILE A 112 27.25 0.81 -12.57
C ILE A 112 26.87 1.23 -11.15
N GLU A 113 25.56 1.18 -10.83
CA GLU A 113 25.02 1.53 -9.53
C GLU A 113 23.83 0.63 -9.19
N LEU A 114 23.80 0.09 -7.97
CA LEU A 114 22.64 -0.67 -7.49
C LEU A 114 21.44 0.25 -7.23
N PRO A 115 20.22 -0.26 -7.31
CA PRO A 115 19.04 0.47 -6.84
C PRO A 115 19.20 0.95 -5.39
N ARG A 116 18.81 2.19 -5.12
CA ARG A 116 18.91 2.77 -3.77
C ARG A 116 17.68 2.41 -2.96
N HIS A 117 17.91 1.89 -1.79
CA HIS A 117 16.89 1.60 -0.80
C HIS A 117 17.06 2.52 0.42
N PRO A 118 16.11 3.45 0.69
CA PRO A 118 16.21 4.33 1.86
C PRO A 118 15.86 3.62 3.16
N ASP A 119 15.16 2.48 3.09
CA ASP A 119 14.69 1.69 4.21
C ASP A 119 15.70 0.61 4.62
N PHE A 120 15.98 0.52 5.91
CA PHE A 120 16.82 -0.52 6.53
C PHE A 120 18.13 -0.84 5.77
N PRO A 121 18.97 0.13 5.42
CA PRO A 121 20.16 -0.12 4.59
C PRO A 121 21.14 -1.14 5.21
N ALA A 122 21.23 -1.21 6.54
CA ALA A 122 22.05 -2.17 7.24
C ALA A 122 21.60 -3.63 7.10
N LEU A 123 20.37 -3.86 6.64
CA LEU A 123 19.78 -5.18 6.41
C LEU A 123 19.77 -5.59 4.93
N ARG A 124 20.44 -4.85 4.06
CA ARG A 124 20.44 -5.10 2.60
C ARG A 124 21.86 -5.46 2.12
N ARG A 125 22.41 -6.51 2.72
CA ARG A 125 23.72 -7.03 2.37
C ARG A 125 23.65 -7.93 1.13
N THR A 126 24.73 -7.96 0.38
CA THR A 126 24.89 -8.90 -0.74
C THR A 126 25.06 -10.34 -0.22
N PRO A 127 24.83 -11.35 -1.08
CA PRO A 127 25.08 -12.74 -0.71
C PRO A 127 26.51 -13.00 -0.23
N ALA A 128 27.51 -12.35 -0.83
CA ALA A 128 28.91 -12.49 -0.42
C ALA A 128 29.14 -11.95 1.01
N GLU A 129 28.58 -10.78 1.34
CA GLU A 129 28.68 -10.20 2.68
C GLU A 129 27.97 -11.04 3.73
N VAL A 130 26.77 -11.59 3.41
CA VAL A 130 26.04 -12.46 4.33
C VAL A 130 26.82 -13.75 4.58
N ARG A 131 27.37 -14.40 3.54
CA ARG A 131 28.23 -15.58 3.69
C ARG A 131 29.47 -15.32 4.53
N ALA A 132 30.08 -14.16 4.37
CA ALA A 132 31.22 -13.76 5.19
C ALA A 132 30.88 -13.63 6.68
N LEU A 133 29.63 -13.25 7.01
CA LEU A 133 29.18 -13.07 8.39
C LEU A 133 28.75 -14.38 9.06
N ILE A 134 28.05 -15.28 8.35
CA ILE A 134 27.40 -16.44 8.95
C ILE A 134 27.88 -17.79 8.39
N GLY A 135 28.75 -17.79 7.38
CA GLY A 135 29.22 -18.99 6.68
C GLY A 135 28.22 -19.51 5.63
N GLU A 136 28.46 -20.74 5.19
CA GLU A 136 27.69 -21.39 4.11
C GLU A 136 26.88 -22.62 4.60
N ASN A 137 26.57 -22.69 5.90
CA ASN A 137 25.81 -23.77 6.50
C ASN A 137 24.58 -23.28 7.27
N ALA A 138 23.99 -22.15 6.82
CA ALA A 138 22.83 -21.58 7.47
C ALA A 138 21.55 -22.38 7.15
N VAL A 139 20.59 -22.34 8.08
CA VAL A 139 19.20 -22.71 7.84
C VAL A 139 18.45 -21.42 7.57
N ALA A 140 17.93 -21.25 6.35
CA ALA A 140 17.21 -20.04 5.96
C ALA A 140 15.71 -20.20 6.14
N TYR A 141 15.04 -19.08 6.40
CA TYR A 141 13.60 -18.97 6.42
C TYR A 141 13.15 -17.66 5.79
N MET A 142 12.12 -17.72 4.93
CA MET A 142 11.53 -16.55 4.27
C MET A 142 10.14 -16.27 4.85
N PRO A 143 10.05 -15.48 5.95
CA PRO A 143 8.78 -15.21 6.61
C PRO A 143 7.87 -14.31 5.76
N ARG A 144 6.55 -14.57 5.85
CA ARG A 144 5.51 -13.77 5.18
C ARG A 144 4.74 -12.86 6.14
N GLY A 145 4.81 -13.14 7.44
CA GLY A 145 4.16 -12.42 8.52
C GLY A 145 5.02 -12.37 9.77
N PRO A 146 4.50 -11.87 10.89
CA PRO A 146 5.19 -11.91 12.17
C PRO A 146 5.52 -13.35 12.58
N ILE A 147 6.67 -13.55 13.19
CA ILE A 147 7.10 -14.84 13.73
C ILE A 147 6.74 -14.88 15.22
N HIS A 148 5.86 -15.79 15.61
CA HIS A 148 5.44 -15.98 16.99
C HIS A 148 6.23 -17.11 17.65
N ARG A 149 6.06 -17.31 18.99
CA ARG A 149 6.91 -18.20 19.78
C ARG A 149 6.98 -19.63 19.29
N ALA A 150 5.87 -20.22 18.85
CA ALA A 150 5.86 -21.59 18.35
C ALA A 150 6.69 -21.74 17.07
N GLU A 151 6.58 -20.76 16.17
CA GLU A 151 7.36 -20.71 14.93
C GLU A 151 8.83 -20.39 15.23
N GLU A 152 9.10 -19.44 16.12
CA GLU A 152 10.45 -19.13 16.57
C GLU A 152 11.15 -20.35 17.16
N GLU A 153 10.50 -21.10 18.02
CA GLU A 153 11.03 -22.33 18.63
C GLU A 153 11.32 -23.41 17.56
N MET A 154 10.38 -23.59 16.61
CA MET A 154 10.59 -24.50 15.50
C MET A 154 11.82 -24.13 14.68
N LEU A 155 11.99 -22.85 14.37
CA LEU A 155 13.11 -22.34 13.57
C LEU A 155 14.44 -22.54 14.32
N ARG A 156 14.49 -22.25 15.63
CA ARG A 156 15.69 -22.47 16.46
C ARG A 156 16.11 -23.93 16.51
N ARG A 157 15.16 -24.84 16.73
CA ARG A 157 15.42 -26.29 16.73
C ARG A 157 15.96 -26.77 15.39
N ALA A 158 15.36 -26.34 14.28
CA ALA A 158 15.85 -26.73 12.97
C ALA A 158 17.29 -26.27 12.72
N ALA A 159 17.64 -25.05 13.17
CA ALA A 159 19.01 -24.54 13.07
C ALA A 159 20.00 -25.34 13.96
N GLU A 160 19.60 -25.67 15.20
CA GLU A 160 20.39 -26.48 16.13
C GLU A 160 20.63 -27.90 15.59
N GLU A 161 19.59 -28.55 15.07
CA GLU A 161 19.69 -29.88 14.46
C GLU A 161 20.59 -29.90 13.22
N ALA A 162 20.56 -28.83 12.43
CA ALA A 162 21.44 -28.67 11.27
C ALA A 162 22.88 -28.26 11.65
N GLY A 163 23.13 -27.86 12.90
CA GLY A 163 24.43 -27.33 13.36
C GLY A 163 24.84 -26.06 12.65
N GLY A 164 23.87 -25.24 12.20
CA GLY A 164 24.06 -24.02 11.43
C GLY A 164 23.41 -22.79 12.06
N ALA A 165 23.73 -21.61 11.53
CA ALA A 165 23.06 -20.38 11.92
C ALA A 165 21.65 -20.30 11.32
N LEU A 166 20.69 -19.72 12.08
CA LEU A 166 19.38 -19.37 11.53
C LEU A 166 19.47 -18.02 10.80
N LEU A 167 19.04 -18.00 9.54
CA LEU A 167 19.04 -16.82 8.68
C LEU A 167 17.62 -16.47 8.22
N LEU A 168 17.11 -15.33 8.63
CA LEU A 168 15.85 -14.80 8.12
C LEU A 168 16.09 -14.01 6.84
N LEU A 169 15.40 -14.38 5.77
CA LEU A 169 15.46 -13.75 4.43
C LEU A 169 14.06 -13.28 3.99
N PRO A 170 13.44 -12.32 4.69
CA PRO A 170 12.13 -11.83 4.26
C PRO A 170 12.21 -11.19 2.88
N THR A 171 11.25 -11.56 2.02
CA THR A 171 11.11 -10.96 0.70
C THR A 171 10.47 -9.59 0.80
N VAL A 172 11.07 -8.60 0.12
CA VAL A 172 10.67 -7.18 0.15
C VAL A 172 10.51 -6.58 -1.25
N GLY A 173 10.12 -7.41 -2.22
CA GLY A 173 9.70 -6.97 -3.56
C GLY A 173 8.31 -6.30 -3.55
N ALA A 174 7.48 -6.58 -4.55
CA ALA A 174 6.14 -6.03 -4.62
C ALA A 174 5.29 -6.43 -3.40
N VAL A 175 4.62 -5.46 -2.78
CA VAL A 175 3.71 -5.65 -1.65
C VAL A 175 2.29 -5.87 -2.19
N ARG A 176 1.57 -6.86 -1.65
CA ARG A 176 0.18 -7.15 -2.03
C ARG A 176 -0.81 -6.32 -1.21
N PRO A 177 -1.97 -5.98 -1.75
CA PRO A 177 -3.06 -5.45 -0.94
C PRO A 177 -3.42 -6.41 0.20
N GLY A 178 -3.44 -5.90 1.43
CA GLY A 178 -3.69 -6.70 2.64
C GLY A 178 -2.44 -7.24 3.35
N ASP A 179 -1.26 -7.13 2.75
CA ASP A 179 -0.02 -7.43 3.44
C ASP A 179 0.23 -6.43 4.59
N MET A 180 0.79 -6.93 5.69
CA MET A 180 1.26 -6.07 6.77
C MET A 180 2.23 -5.02 6.24
N ALA A 181 2.09 -3.77 6.72
CA ALA A 181 2.97 -2.68 6.33
C ALA A 181 4.45 -3.08 6.46
N HIS A 182 5.21 -2.82 5.42
CA HIS A 182 6.62 -3.23 5.29
C HIS A 182 7.45 -2.90 6.55
N TYR A 183 7.37 -1.66 7.05
CA TYR A 183 8.12 -1.22 8.23
C TYR A 183 7.73 -1.98 9.50
N THR A 184 6.44 -2.22 9.74
CA THR A 184 5.95 -3.02 10.87
C THR A 184 6.51 -4.43 10.81
N ARG A 185 6.41 -5.09 9.66
CA ARG A 185 6.90 -6.44 9.43
C ARG A 185 8.40 -6.56 9.69
N VAL A 186 9.21 -5.67 9.14
CA VAL A 186 10.68 -5.70 9.36
C VAL A 186 11.04 -5.44 10.82
N ARG A 187 10.36 -4.51 11.51
CA ARG A 187 10.56 -4.26 12.94
C ARG A 187 10.29 -5.51 13.79
N THR A 188 9.26 -6.30 13.46
CA THR A 188 8.99 -7.56 14.19
C THR A 188 10.13 -8.56 14.03
N TYR A 189 10.77 -8.65 12.86
CA TYR A 189 11.92 -9.52 12.66
C TYR A 189 13.17 -9.03 13.39
N GLN A 190 13.41 -7.72 13.43
CA GLN A 190 14.52 -7.15 14.19
C GLN A 190 14.39 -7.45 15.70
N ALA A 191 13.16 -7.43 16.23
CA ALA A 191 12.89 -7.75 17.62
C ALA A 191 13.23 -9.21 18.02
N LEU A 192 13.37 -10.11 17.06
CA LEU A 192 13.79 -11.50 17.31
C LEU A 192 15.28 -11.62 17.63
N GLY A 193 16.12 -10.65 17.22
CA GLY A 193 17.57 -10.69 17.43
C GLY A 193 18.28 -11.79 16.66
N MET A 194 17.70 -12.27 15.55
CA MET A 194 18.25 -13.29 14.66
C MET A 194 19.02 -12.66 13.51
N ALA A 195 19.88 -13.44 12.84
CA ALA A 195 20.51 -12.99 11.60
C ALA A 195 19.42 -12.71 10.56
N LEU A 196 19.41 -11.49 10.02
CA LEU A 196 18.36 -10.95 9.18
C LEU A 196 18.94 -10.24 7.97
N ASN A 197 18.46 -10.56 6.77
CA ASN A 197 18.78 -9.82 5.56
C ASN A 197 17.54 -9.71 4.65
N LEU A 198 17.25 -8.50 4.19
CA LEU A 198 16.12 -8.24 3.30
C LEU A 198 16.49 -8.61 1.87
N VAL A 199 15.61 -9.35 1.19
CA VAL A 199 15.82 -9.82 -0.18
C VAL A 199 14.85 -9.12 -1.11
N PRO A 200 15.31 -8.37 -2.13
CA PRO A 200 14.44 -7.71 -3.10
C PRO A 200 13.86 -8.72 -4.11
N LEU A 201 13.19 -9.74 -3.59
CA LEU A 201 12.50 -10.78 -4.37
C LEU A 201 10.99 -10.59 -4.20
N ASP A 202 10.25 -10.72 -5.30
CA ASP A 202 8.81 -10.79 -5.24
C ASP A 202 8.36 -12.12 -4.61
N ALA A 203 7.52 -12.03 -3.58
CA ALA A 203 7.04 -13.19 -2.82
C ALA A 203 6.28 -14.22 -3.69
N GLU A 204 5.75 -13.81 -4.85
CA GLU A 204 5.07 -14.73 -5.80
C GLU A 204 6.03 -15.67 -6.56
N ARG A 205 7.32 -15.39 -6.52
CA ARG A 205 8.34 -16.16 -7.24
C ARG A 205 8.92 -17.28 -6.37
N GLU A 206 8.04 -18.11 -5.83
CA GLU A 206 8.41 -19.22 -4.92
C GLU A 206 9.52 -20.12 -5.51
N GLY A 207 9.49 -20.39 -6.82
CA GLY A 207 10.51 -21.19 -7.47
C GLY A 207 11.94 -20.66 -7.38
N LEU A 208 12.15 -19.36 -7.14
CA LEU A 208 13.49 -18.76 -6.99
C LEU A 208 13.96 -18.66 -5.54
N GLN A 209 13.09 -18.89 -4.55
CA GLN A 209 13.42 -18.71 -3.13
C GLN A 209 14.55 -19.65 -2.70
N GLU A 210 14.51 -20.92 -3.12
CA GLU A 210 15.55 -21.89 -2.78
C GLU A 210 16.91 -21.54 -3.40
N LEU A 211 16.92 -21.10 -4.68
CA LEU A 211 18.15 -20.64 -5.34
C LEU A 211 18.75 -19.45 -4.61
N VAL A 212 17.93 -18.45 -4.28
CA VAL A 212 18.34 -17.24 -3.58
C VAL A 212 18.86 -17.58 -2.18
N ALA A 213 18.13 -18.37 -1.40
CA ALA A 213 18.55 -18.77 -0.06
C ALA A 213 19.93 -19.48 -0.10
N ARG A 214 20.12 -20.40 -1.03
CA ARG A 214 21.40 -21.08 -1.24
C ARG A 214 22.52 -20.11 -1.57
N ASN A 215 22.27 -19.14 -2.42
CA ASN A 215 23.26 -18.12 -2.77
C ASN A 215 23.58 -17.18 -1.60
N TYR A 216 22.68 -16.98 -0.65
CA TYR A 216 22.94 -16.29 0.61
C TYR A 216 23.64 -17.16 1.68
N GLY A 217 24.03 -18.41 1.35
CA GLY A 217 24.78 -19.28 2.26
C GLY A 217 23.91 -20.30 3.01
N ALA A 218 22.64 -20.46 2.62
CA ALA A 218 21.80 -21.47 3.23
C ALA A 218 22.09 -22.86 2.66
N ARG A 219 22.27 -23.84 3.56
CA ARG A 219 22.25 -25.26 3.23
C ARG A 219 20.83 -25.74 2.95
N GLU A 220 19.87 -25.19 3.67
CA GLU A 220 18.47 -25.57 3.63
C GLU A 220 17.57 -24.33 3.74
N LEU A 221 16.48 -24.29 2.97
CA LEU A 221 15.39 -23.34 3.11
C LEU A 221 14.19 -24.05 3.74
N LEU A 222 13.80 -23.63 4.92
CA LEU A 222 12.61 -24.17 5.59
C LEU A 222 11.34 -23.69 4.87
N PRO A 223 10.38 -24.60 4.65
CA PRO A 223 9.11 -24.23 4.03
C PRO A 223 8.32 -23.30 4.92
N TYR A 224 7.72 -22.24 4.32
CA TYR A 224 6.77 -21.40 5.03
C TYR A 224 5.56 -22.24 5.46
N ARG A 225 5.22 -22.17 6.74
CA ARG A 225 3.99 -22.75 7.30
C ARG A 225 3.18 -21.59 7.88
N ALA A 226 1.97 -21.39 7.35
CA ALA A 226 1.06 -20.44 7.97
C ALA A 226 0.83 -20.85 9.44
N PRO A 227 1.02 -19.92 10.41
CA PRO A 227 0.74 -20.25 11.81
C PRO A 227 -0.69 -20.75 11.93
N ALA A 228 -0.91 -21.77 12.78
CA ALA A 228 -2.27 -22.21 13.11
C ALA A 228 -3.00 -21.00 13.72
N ALA A 229 -4.09 -20.59 13.09
CA ALA A 229 -4.89 -19.44 13.52
C ALA A 229 -5.52 -19.74 14.89
N LEU A 230 -4.80 -19.40 15.94
CA LEU A 230 -5.43 -19.05 17.20
C LEU A 230 -6.05 -17.67 16.96
N LEU A 231 -7.25 -17.42 17.49
CA LEU A 231 -8.04 -16.19 17.41
C LEU A 231 -7.32 -15.07 16.62
N SER A 232 -7.92 -14.48 15.61
CA SER A 232 -7.22 -13.50 14.80
C SER A 232 -6.59 -12.44 15.73
N GLU A 233 -5.31 -12.14 15.59
CA GLU A 233 -4.58 -11.11 16.36
C GLU A 233 -5.39 -9.83 16.46
N ARG A 234 -6.13 -9.54 15.39
CA ARG A 234 -7.04 -8.42 15.27
C ARG A 234 -8.12 -8.39 16.34
N GLU A 235 -8.63 -9.55 16.79
CA GLU A 235 -9.64 -9.59 17.86
C GLU A 235 -9.11 -9.12 19.21
N TYR A 236 -7.82 -9.39 19.52
CA TYR A 236 -7.17 -8.86 20.70
C TYR A 236 -7.01 -7.34 20.58
N PHE A 237 -6.50 -6.85 19.45
CA PHE A 237 -6.29 -5.42 19.24
C PHE A 237 -7.61 -4.65 19.24
N ASP A 238 -8.65 -5.16 18.58
CA ASP A 238 -9.98 -4.54 18.55
C ASP A 238 -10.57 -4.39 19.96
N ARG A 239 -10.25 -5.32 20.89
CA ARG A 239 -10.64 -5.24 22.31
C ARG A 239 -9.71 -4.39 23.16
N GLY A 240 -8.60 -3.94 22.63
CA GLY A 240 -7.56 -3.22 23.37
C GLY A 240 -6.75 -4.13 24.31
N GLU A 241 -6.73 -5.43 24.04
CA GLU A 241 -5.98 -6.43 24.80
C GLU A 241 -4.59 -6.65 24.16
N SER A 242 -3.58 -6.87 24.99
CA SER A 242 -2.25 -7.27 24.52
C SER A 242 -2.25 -8.74 24.11
N LEU A 243 -1.47 -9.07 23.07
CA LEU A 243 -1.25 -10.47 22.71
C LEU A 243 -0.56 -11.20 23.86
N PRO A 244 -0.97 -12.45 24.18
CA PRO A 244 -0.41 -13.21 25.30
C PRO A 244 1.10 -13.50 25.11
N GLU A 245 1.88 -13.46 26.19
CA GLU A 245 3.32 -13.74 26.16
C GLU A 245 3.67 -15.18 25.75
N TRP A 246 2.77 -16.13 25.95
CA TRP A 246 2.94 -17.50 25.47
C TRP A 246 2.80 -17.61 23.95
N TYR A 247 2.09 -16.66 23.32
CA TYR A 247 1.86 -16.62 21.88
C TYR A 247 2.98 -15.87 21.15
N THR A 248 3.37 -14.69 21.66
CA THR A 248 4.41 -13.87 21.02
C THR A 248 5.29 -13.16 22.06
N ARG A 249 6.43 -12.63 21.61
CA ARG A 249 7.27 -11.78 22.46
C ARG A 249 6.59 -10.45 22.72
N ARG A 250 6.86 -9.88 23.89
CA ARG A 250 6.30 -8.59 24.29
C ARG A 250 6.63 -7.48 23.29
N GLU A 251 7.88 -7.43 22.85
CA GLU A 251 8.35 -6.41 21.89
C GLU A 251 7.61 -6.51 20.54
N ILE A 252 7.31 -7.73 20.09
CA ILE A 252 6.53 -7.97 18.88
C ILE A 252 5.08 -7.56 19.08
N ALA A 253 4.48 -7.91 20.23
CA ALA A 253 3.11 -7.52 20.59
C ALA A 253 2.94 -6.00 20.59
N GLU A 254 3.91 -5.26 21.14
CA GLU A 254 3.92 -3.79 21.17
C GLU A 254 3.99 -3.18 19.75
N ILE A 255 4.88 -3.71 18.89
CA ILE A 255 4.99 -3.26 17.49
C ILE A 255 3.69 -3.50 16.71
N LEU A 256 3.06 -4.66 16.93
CA LEU A 256 1.79 -5.00 16.26
C LEU A 256 0.63 -4.15 16.78
N ALA A 257 0.60 -3.87 18.09
CA ALA A 257 -0.42 -2.99 18.68
C ALA A 257 -0.31 -1.53 18.20
N GLU A 258 0.92 -1.03 17.94
CA GLU A 258 1.11 0.29 17.33
C GLU A 258 0.50 0.36 15.92
N ALA A 259 0.62 -0.72 15.13
CA ALA A 259 0.10 -0.79 13.77
C ALA A 259 -1.42 -1.04 13.72
N HIS A 260 -1.99 -1.63 14.77
CA HIS A 260 -3.40 -2.00 14.89
C HIS A 260 -3.99 -1.48 16.20
N PRO A 261 -4.26 -0.18 16.33
CA PRO A 261 -4.81 0.37 17.54
C PRO A 261 -6.20 -0.23 17.86
N PRO A 262 -6.64 -0.20 19.13
CA PRO A 262 -7.97 -0.64 19.51
C PRO A 262 -9.06 0.03 18.69
N LYS A 263 -10.17 -0.66 18.48
CA LYS A 263 -11.23 -0.21 17.58
C LYS A 263 -11.74 1.20 17.87
N ASN A 264 -11.82 1.56 19.14
CA ASN A 264 -12.20 2.90 19.59
C ASN A 264 -11.13 3.99 19.31
N ARG A 265 -9.94 3.62 18.83
CA ARG A 265 -8.88 4.50 18.38
C ARG A 265 -8.61 4.43 16.88
N GLN A 266 -9.24 3.47 16.18
CA GLN A 266 -9.13 3.40 14.72
C GLN A 266 -9.80 4.60 14.06
N GLY A 267 -9.37 4.94 12.83
CA GLY A 267 -9.97 6.01 12.04
C GLY A 267 -11.33 5.61 11.49
N PHE A 268 -12.18 6.59 11.25
CA PHE A 268 -13.47 6.40 10.58
C PHE A 268 -13.89 7.65 9.80
N CYS A 269 -14.72 7.43 8.79
CA CYS A 269 -15.31 8.49 8.00
C CYS A 269 -16.83 8.53 8.20
N ILE A 270 -17.34 9.69 8.56
CA ILE A 270 -18.78 9.99 8.51
C ILE A 270 -19.05 10.78 7.24
N TRP A 271 -19.74 10.12 6.31
CA TRP A 271 -20.04 10.70 5.00
C TRP A 271 -21.49 11.14 4.92
N PHE A 272 -21.71 12.45 5.09
CA PHE A 272 -23.04 13.03 4.90
C PHE A 272 -23.35 13.17 3.41
N THR A 273 -24.55 12.71 3.02
CA THR A 273 -25.12 12.92 1.70
C THR A 273 -26.58 13.39 1.81
N GLY A 274 -27.07 14.09 0.82
CA GLY A 274 -28.43 14.65 0.78
C GLY A 274 -28.51 15.92 -0.05
N LEU A 275 -29.70 16.39 -0.32
CA LEU A 275 -29.96 17.59 -1.12
C LEU A 275 -29.27 18.85 -0.57
N PRO A 276 -28.96 19.87 -1.39
CA PRO A 276 -28.59 21.20 -0.90
C PRO A 276 -29.61 21.69 0.13
N SER A 277 -29.18 22.45 1.14
CA SER A 277 -30.02 22.96 2.25
C SER A 277 -30.74 21.90 3.10
N SER A 278 -30.39 20.59 2.99
CA SER A 278 -30.99 19.52 3.80
C SER A 278 -30.56 19.56 5.28
N GLY A 279 -29.52 20.31 5.66
CA GLY A 279 -29.04 20.42 7.04
C GLY A 279 -27.79 19.59 7.34
N LYS A 280 -27.07 19.08 6.34
CA LYS A 280 -25.82 18.28 6.51
C LYS A 280 -24.77 18.97 7.37
N SER A 281 -24.37 20.18 7.01
CA SER A 281 -23.32 20.92 7.74
C SER A 281 -23.74 21.22 9.17
N THR A 282 -25.01 21.57 9.42
CA THR A 282 -25.52 21.85 10.76
C THR A 282 -25.47 20.61 11.68
N VAL A 283 -25.82 19.44 11.16
CA VAL A 283 -25.71 18.19 11.94
C VAL A 283 -24.24 17.80 12.12
N ALA A 284 -23.41 18.02 11.09
CA ALA A 284 -21.97 17.75 11.15
C ALA A 284 -21.27 18.62 12.21
N GLU A 285 -21.57 19.90 12.30
CA GLU A 285 -21.04 20.82 13.32
C GLU A 285 -21.43 20.38 14.75
N ALA A 286 -22.68 19.99 14.96
CA ALA A 286 -23.11 19.45 16.24
C ALA A 286 -22.40 18.10 16.58
N LEU A 287 -22.15 17.28 15.58
CA LEU A 287 -21.44 16.00 15.73
C LEU A 287 -19.97 16.21 16.11
N ILE A 288 -19.27 17.20 15.54
CA ILE A 288 -17.87 17.51 15.87
C ILE A 288 -17.70 17.68 17.38
N THR A 289 -18.56 18.51 17.99
CA THR A 289 -18.50 18.77 19.42
C THR A 289 -18.61 17.48 20.24
N LEU A 290 -19.59 16.65 19.94
CA LEU A 290 -19.78 15.36 20.64
C LEU A 290 -18.60 14.40 20.45
N LEU A 291 -18.04 14.32 19.24
CA LEU A 291 -16.87 13.46 18.99
C LEU A 291 -15.63 13.98 19.75
N MET A 292 -15.44 15.28 19.84
CA MET A 292 -14.34 15.88 20.62
C MET A 292 -14.52 15.61 22.13
N GLU A 293 -15.73 15.65 22.64
CA GLU A 293 -16.05 15.26 24.03
C GLU A 293 -15.73 13.78 24.31
N HIS A 294 -15.87 12.91 23.28
CA HIS A 294 -15.41 11.50 23.33
C HIS A 294 -13.91 11.33 23.06
N GLY A 295 -13.12 12.41 23.09
CA GLY A 295 -11.66 12.38 22.93
C GLY A 295 -11.17 12.11 21.51
N ARG A 296 -12.03 12.29 20.47
CA ARG A 296 -11.64 12.11 19.06
C ARG A 296 -11.23 13.46 18.47
N GLN A 297 -10.06 13.50 17.84
CA GLN A 297 -9.72 14.62 16.94
C GLN A 297 -10.45 14.44 15.62
N VAL A 298 -11.13 15.49 15.15
CA VAL A 298 -12.00 15.42 13.97
C VAL A 298 -11.53 16.40 12.91
N THR A 299 -11.40 15.90 11.67
CA THR A 299 -11.23 16.75 10.50
C THR A 299 -12.58 16.92 9.80
N MET A 300 -12.96 18.18 9.51
CA MET A 300 -14.17 18.48 8.73
C MET A 300 -13.81 18.81 7.29
N LEU A 301 -14.35 18.05 6.35
CA LEU A 301 -14.30 18.30 4.92
C LEU A 301 -15.68 18.75 4.43
N ASP A 302 -16.01 20.03 4.69
CA ASP A 302 -17.24 20.65 4.20
C ASP A 302 -17.10 21.07 2.72
N GLY A 303 -18.18 21.01 1.98
CA GLY A 303 -18.18 21.26 0.54
C GLY A 303 -17.64 22.64 0.14
N ASP A 304 -17.81 23.68 0.95
CA ASP A 304 -17.33 25.04 0.65
C ASP A 304 -15.81 25.13 0.88
N VAL A 305 -15.30 24.57 1.99
CA VAL A 305 -13.87 24.48 2.29
C VAL A 305 -13.13 23.66 1.25
N VAL A 306 -13.70 22.53 0.90
CA VAL A 306 -13.16 21.62 -0.13
C VAL A 306 -13.06 22.34 -1.49
N ARG A 307 -14.10 23.07 -1.91
CA ARG A 307 -14.08 23.80 -3.18
C ARG A 307 -13.02 24.89 -3.22
N THR A 308 -12.74 25.51 -2.09
CA THR A 308 -11.70 26.55 -1.99
C THR A 308 -10.30 25.98 -2.12
N HIS A 309 -10.01 24.82 -1.47
CA HIS A 309 -8.66 24.32 -1.29
C HIS A 309 -8.32 23.11 -2.17
N LEU A 310 -9.26 22.17 -2.37
CA LEU A 310 -9.01 20.93 -3.10
C LEU A 310 -9.53 20.93 -4.53
N SER A 311 -10.60 21.66 -4.80
CA SER A 311 -11.33 21.57 -6.06
C SER A 311 -11.52 22.90 -6.76
N LYS A 312 -10.64 23.86 -6.48
CA LYS A 312 -10.61 25.16 -7.18
C LYS A 312 -10.49 24.95 -8.68
N GLY A 313 -11.39 25.53 -9.45
CA GLY A 313 -11.43 25.43 -10.90
C GLY A 313 -12.34 24.32 -11.45
N LEU A 314 -12.88 23.42 -10.64
CA LEU A 314 -13.93 22.50 -11.06
C LEU A 314 -15.26 23.22 -11.24
N SER A 315 -15.99 22.87 -12.31
CA SER A 315 -17.33 23.35 -12.60
C SER A 315 -18.39 22.55 -11.82
N PHE A 316 -19.66 22.67 -12.22
CA PHE A 316 -20.77 21.87 -11.71
C PHE A 316 -21.21 20.80 -12.72
N SER A 317 -20.39 20.47 -13.71
CA SER A 317 -20.63 19.35 -14.60
C SER A 317 -20.66 18.03 -13.80
N ARG A 318 -21.26 16.98 -14.36
CA ARG A 318 -21.29 15.66 -13.73
C ARG A 318 -19.89 15.13 -13.45
N GLU A 319 -19.01 15.24 -14.43
CA GLU A 319 -17.63 14.78 -14.39
C GLU A 319 -16.83 15.53 -13.30
N ASP A 320 -17.02 16.84 -13.20
CA ASP A 320 -16.34 17.66 -12.18
C ASP A 320 -16.85 17.37 -10.77
N ARG A 321 -18.14 17.07 -10.63
CA ARG A 321 -18.71 16.61 -9.34
C ARG A 321 -18.14 15.28 -8.92
N ASP A 322 -18.08 14.29 -9.82
CA ASP A 322 -17.47 12.99 -9.55
C ASP A 322 -16.00 13.17 -9.16
N THR A 323 -15.25 13.96 -9.93
CA THR A 323 -13.84 14.28 -9.62
C THR A 323 -13.70 14.93 -8.24
N ASN A 324 -14.58 15.88 -7.89
CA ASN A 324 -14.56 16.52 -6.57
C ASN A 324 -14.79 15.49 -5.45
N ILE A 325 -15.80 14.64 -5.59
CA ILE A 325 -16.15 13.63 -4.58
C ILE A 325 -15.04 12.60 -4.41
N LEU A 326 -14.41 12.16 -5.51
CA LEU A 326 -13.27 11.24 -5.45
C LEU A 326 -12.04 11.87 -4.78
N ARG A 327 -11.76 13.16 -5.02
CA ARG A 327 -10.68 13.88 -4.32
C ARG A 327 -10.94 13.98 -2.82
N VAL A 328 -12.17 14.31 -2.42
CA VAL A 328 -12.57 14.32 -1.01
C VAL A 328 -12.44 12.94 -0.39
N GLY A 329 -12.89 11.90 -1.10
CA GLY A 329 -12.78 10.51 -0.69
C GLY A 329 -11.33 10.07 -0.48
N PHE A 330 -10.42 10.43 -1.39
CA PHE A 330 -9.00 10.14 -1.25
C PHE A 330 -8.41 10.78 0.02
N VAL A 331 -8.66 12.07 0.24
CA VAL A 331 -8.16 12.77 1.45
C VAL A 331 -8.76 12.16 2.72
N ALA A 332 -10.06 11.83 2.71
CA ALA A 332 -10.71 11.16 3.83
C ALA A 332 -10.09 9.79 4.12
N ALA A 333 -9.78 9.01 3.07
CA ALA A 333 -9.13 7.71 3.21
C ALA A 333 -7.73 7.81 3.85
N GLU A 334 -6.94 8.82 3.47
CA GLU A 334 -5.63 9.04 4.10
C GLU A 334 -5.76 9.42 5.59
N ILE A 335 -6.74 10.24 5.96
CA ILE A 335 -7.03 10.59 7.36
C ILE A 335 -7.43 9.34 8.15
N VAL A 336 -8.33 8.51 7.61
CA VAL A 336 -8.77 7.25 8.24
C VAL A 336 -7.62 6.28 8.40
N ARG A 337 -6.76 6.13 7.39
CA ARG A 337 -5.58 5.27 7.43
C ARG A 337 -4.63 5.64 8.57
N HIS A 338 -4.53 6.92 8.88
CA HIS A 338 -3.74 7.45 10.01
C HIS A 338 -4.55 7.58 11.30
N HIS A 339 -5.62 6.76 11.44
CA HIS A 339 -6.46 6.67 12.63
C HIS A 339 -7.23 7.94 13.01
N GLY A 340 -7.31 8.91 12.10
CA GLY A 340 -8.10 10.12 12.29
C GLY A 340 -9.60 9.88 12.08
N ALA A 341 -10.44 10.66 12.78
CA ALA A 341 -11.86 10.76 12.47
C ALA A 341 -12.09 11.89 11.46
N VAL A 342 -12.85 11.62 10.40
CA VAL A 342 -13.17 12.61 9.38
C VAL A 342 -14.68 12.67 9.14
N ILE A 343 -15.19 13.90 9.02
CA ILE A 343 -16.57 14.19 8.62
C ILE A 343 -16.53 14.83 7.24
N CYS A 344 -17.19 14.22 6.27
CA CYS A 344 -17.37 14.76 4.93
C CYS A 344 -18.82 15.21 4.75
N ALA A 345 -19.06 16.50 4.51
CA ALA A 345 -20.40 17.03 4.29
C ALA A 345 -20.52 17.57 2.86
N ALA A 346 -20.97 16.73 1.94
CA ALA A 346 -21.13 17.05 0.54
C ALA A 346 -22.49 16.54 0.01
N VAL A 347 -22.99 17.12 -1.07
CA VAL A 347 -24.23 16.64 -1.72
C VAL A 347 -24.00 15.22 -2.24
N SER A 348 -22.85 14.96 -2.89
CA SER A 348 -22.45 13.68 -3.46
C SER A 348 -23.62 12.94 -4.13
N PRO A 349 -24.13 13.47 -5.26
CA PRO A 349 -25.45 13.09 -5.76
C PRO A 349 -25.52 11.67 -6.35
N TYR A 350 -24.41 11.11 -6.82
CA TYR A 350 -24.39 9.86 -7.57
C TYR A 350 -23.93 8.67 -6.71
N ARG A 351 -24.70 7.57 -6.71
CA ARG A 351 -24.41 6.36 -5.92
C ARG A 351 -23.08 5.75 -6.29
N LYS A 352 -22.81 5.59 -7.60
CA LYS A 352 -21.57 4.99 -8.11
C LYS A 352 -20.34 5.62 -7.47
N THR A 353 -20.28 6.95 -7.43
CA THR A 353 -19.14 7.69 -6.89
C THR A 353 -19.03 7.52 -5.37
N ARG A 354 -20.15 7.49 -4.63
CA ARG A 354 -20.15 7.21 -3.20
C ARG A 354 -19.70 5.78 -2.89
N ASP A 355 -20.14 4.80 -3.69
CA ASP A 355 -19.71 3.40 -3.54
C ASP A 355 -18.21 3.23 -3.82
N GLU A 356 -17.68 3.97 -4.79
CA GLU A 356 -16.24 3.99 -5.07
C GLU A 356 -15.45 4.57 -3.88
N VAL A 357 -15.91 5.69 -3.30
CA VAL A 357 -15.30 6.28 -2.10
C VAL A 357 -15.41 5.34 -0.90
N ARG A 358 -16.54 4.66 -0.71
CA ARG A 358 -16.73 3.64 0.34
C ARG A 358 -15.66 2.55 0.25
N GLY A 359 -15.31 2.12 -0.96
CA GLY A 359 -14.28 1.12 -1.21
C GLY A 359 -12.85 1.56 -0.86
N MET A 360 -12.60 2.85 -0.62
CA MET A 360 -11.27 3.38 -0.30
C MET A 360 -10.89 3.22 1.18
N MET A 361 -11.84 2.94 2.09
CA MET A 361 -11.60 2.93 3.54
C MET A 361 -12.48 1.92 4.28
N GLU A 362 -11.99 1.41 5.41
CA GLU A 362 -12.63 0.32 6.13
C GLU A 362 -13.87 0.76 6.95
N HIS A 363 -13.76 1.87 7.66
CA HIS A 363 -14.83 2.38 8.55
C HIS A 363 -15.53 3.57 7.92
N PHE A 364 -16.30 3.30 6.87
CA PHE A 364 -17.14 4.28 6.18
C PHE A 364 -18.57 4.20 6.70
N VAL A 365 -19.11 5.32 7.19
CA VAL A 365 -20.48 5.45 7.71
C VAL A 365 -21.22 6.47 6.85
N GLU A 366 -22.10 6.01 5.96
CA GLU A 366 -22.92 6.87 5.12
C GLU A 366 -24.13 7.36 5.92
N VAL A 367 -24.22 8.66 6.09
CA VAL A 367 -25.33 9.34 6.77
C VAL A 367 -26.17 10.06 5.73
N TYR A 368 -27.34 9.51 5.44
CA TYR A 368 -28.28 10.11 4.52
C TYR A 368 -29.20 11.07 5.25
N ILE A 369 -29.09 12.36 4.91
CA ILE A 369 -30.00 13.40 5.39
C ILE A 369 -31.20 13.47 4.44
N ASP A 370 -32.25 12.74 4.82
CA ASP A 370 -33.50 12.59 4.08
C ASP A 370 -34.47 13.73 4.42
N THR A 371 -34.20 14.91 3.87
CA THR A 371 -35.08 16.06 3.94
C THR A 371 -35.74 16.25 2.57
N SER A 372 -37.05 16.45 2.53
CA SER A 372 -37.77 16.57 1.27
C SER A 372 -37.28 17.77 0.42
N ALA A 373 -37.42 17.65 -0.90
CA ALA A 373 -37.01 18.70 -1.83
C ALA A 373 -37.73 20.03 -1.54
N GLU A 374 -39.04 19.96 -1.22
CA GLU A 374 -39.85 21.13 -0.88
C GLU A 374 -39.32 21.86 0.37
N GLU A 375 -38.93 21.09 1.39
CA GLU A 375 -38.37 21.66 2.61
C GLU A 375 -36.98 22.24 2.37
N CYS A 376 -36.15 21.59 1.55
CA CYS A 376 -34.83 22.11 1.17
C CYS A 376 -34.96 23.43 0.38
N GLU A 377 -35.90 23.50 -0.56
CA GLU A 377 -36.21 24.69 -1.35
C GLU A 377 -36.79 25.81 -0.47
N ARG A 378 -37.67 25.47 0.48
CA ARG A 378 -38.22 26.45 1.45
C ARG A 378 -37.13 27.07 2.30
N ARG A 379 -36.11 26.30 2.68
CA ARG A 379 -34.97 26.78 3.47
C ARG A 379 -34.03 27.65 2.65
N ASP A 380 -33.69 27.23 1.48
CA ASP A 380 -32.78 27.82 0.47
C ASP A 380 -31.73 28.79 1.06
N VAL A 381 -30.98 28.35 2.06
CA VAL A 381 -30.09 29.18 2.91
C VAL A 381 -29.11 30.02 2.09
N LYS A 382 -28.75 29.57 0.90
CA LYS A 382 -27.76 30.23 0.02
C LYS A 382 -28.41 30.86 -1.22
N GLY A 383 -29.74 30.82 -1.36
CA GLY A 383 -30.47 31.33 -2.51
C GLY A 383 -30.21 30.55 -3.83
N PHE A 384 -29.68 29.32 -3.75
CA PHE A 384 -29.33 28.54 -4.94
C PHE A 384 -30.54 27.92 -5.63
N TYR A 385 -31.58 27.53 -4.87
CA TYR A 385 -32.84 27.02 -5.46
C TYR A 385 -33.55 28.15 -6.24
N ALA A 386 -33.63 29.32 -5.69
CA ALA A 386 -34.22 30.49 -6.38
C ALA A 386 -33.48 30.78 -7.69
N GLN A 387 -32.14 30.83 -7.65
CA GLN A 387 -31.32 31.05 -8.85
C GLN A 387 -31.44 29.93 -9.90
N ALA A 388 -31.57 28.64 -9.46
CA ALA A 388 -31.77 27.53 -10.36
C ALA A 388 -33.14 27.59 -11.02
N ARG A 389 -34.20 27.94 -10.28
CA ARG A 389 -35.57 28.14 -10.85
C ARG A 389 -35.63 29.29 -11.83
N GLU A 390 -34.83 30.34 -11.63
CA GLU A 390 -34.69 31.47 -12.56
C GLU A 390 -33.81 31.14 -13.77
N GLY A 391 -33.21 29.92 -13.82
CA GLY A 391 -32.32 29.49 -14.91
C GLY A 391 -30.92 30.10 -14.88
N LYS A 392 -30.57 30.83 -13.80
CA LYS A 392 -29.24 31.43 -13.58
C LYS A 392 -28.17 30.37 -13.26
N ILE A 393 -28.56 29.27 -12.60
CA ILE A 393 -27.73 28.12 -12.32
C ILE A 393 -28.31 26.92 -13.06
N LYS A 394 -27.49 26.23 -13.88
CA LYS A 394 -27.84 25.02 -14.60
C LYS A 394 -27.21 23.80 -13.93
N GLY A 395 -27.84 22.64 -14.06
CA GLY A 395 -27.34 21.40 -13.48
C GLY A 395 -27.37 21.41 -11.95
N PHE A 396 -28.38 22.03 -11.34
CA PHE A 396 -28.49 22.10 -9.87
C PHE A 396 -29.18 20.85 -9.33
N THR A 397 -28.50 20.12 -8.44
CA THR A 397 -29.03 18.88 -7.86
C THR A 397 -30.32 19.13 -7.09
N GLY A 398 -31.38 18.41 -7.48
CA GLY A 398 -32.73 18.53 -6.91
C GLY A 398 -33.64 19.49 -7.67
N VAL A 399 -33.17 20.14 -8.73
CA VAL A 399 -34.02 20.97 -9.64
C VAL A 399 -33.95 20.42 -11.07
N ASP A 400 -32.79 20.48 -11.72
CA ASP A 400 -32.56 20.03 -13.09
C ASP A 400 -31.48 18.95 -13.22
N ASP A 401 -30.84 18.55 -12.11
CA ASP A 401 -29.95 17.40 -12.01
C ASP A 401 -30.44 16.43 -10.92
N PRO A 402 -30.45 15.10 -11.17
CA PRO A 402 -30.99 14.15 -10.22
C PRO A 402 -30.09 13.97 -8.99
N TYR A 403 -30.74 13.67 -7.85
CA TYR A 403 -30.08 13.14 -6.66
C TYR A 403 -30.45 11.66 -6.50
N GLU A 404 -29.44 10.81 -6.49
CA GLU A 404 -29.61 9.37 -6.31
C GLU A 404 -29.51 9.01 -4.81
N ALA A 405 -30.64 8.89 -4.13
CA ALA A 405 -30.66 8.51 -2.72
C ALA A 405 -29.91 7.17 -2.48
N PRO A 406 -29.12 7.03 -1.39
CA PRO A 406 -28.44 5.77 -1.09
C PRO A 406 -29.47 4.65 -0.84
N LEU A 407 -29.12 3.43 -1.26
CA LEU A 407 -30.01 2.27 -1.12
C LEU A 407 -29.98 1.68 0.29
N ALA A 408 -28.81 1.69 0.93
CA ALA A 408 -28.59 1.09 2.25
C ALA A 408 -27.58 1.93 3.05
N PRO A 409 -27.92 3.19 3.41
CA PRO A 409 -27.05 4.00 4.25
C PRO A 409 -26.99 3.40 5.65
N GLU A 410 -25.85 3.53 6.34
CA GLU A 410 -25.74 3.12 7.74
C GLU A 410 -26.70 3.87 8.65
N ILE A 411 -26.95 5.15 8.33
CA ILE A 411 -27.83 5.99 9.12
C ILE A 411 -28.71 6.85 8.17
N ARG A 412 -30.02 6.86 8.42
CA ARG A 412 -30.97 7.74 7.75
C ARG A 412 -31.56 8.72 8.76
N LEU A 413 -31.44 10.01 8.52
CA LEU A 413 -31.87 11.08 9.43
C LEU A 413 -32.79 12.08 8.72
N SER A 414 -33.80 12.54 9.43
CA SER A 414 -34.60 13.71 9.02
C SER A 414 -34.18 14.93 9.81
N THR A 415 -34.19 16.10 9.18
CA THR A 415 -33.99 17.40 9.86
C THR A 415 -35.28 18.19 9.98
N THR A 416 -36.42 17.60 9.61
CA THR A 416 -37.73 18.20 9.80
C THR A 416 -38.27 17.79 11.17
N GLY A 417 -38.43 18.76 12.06
CA GLY A 417 -38.92 18.53 13.43
C GLY A 417 -37.91 17.83 14.37
N VAL A 418 -36.66 17.61 13.93
CA VAL A 418 -35.59 17.01 14.72
C VAL A 418 -34.40 17.97 14.77
N THR A 419 -33.87 18.22 15.97
CA THR A 419 -32.72 19.12 16.14
C THR A 419 -31.41 18.51 15.65
N ALA A 420 -30.43 19.35 15.31
CA ALA A 420 -29.09 18.91 14.94
C ALA A 420 -28.42 18.09 16.07
N ALA A 421 -28.59 18.50 17.31
CA ALA A 421 -28.06 17.79 18.48
C ALA A 421 -28.67 16.38 18.63
N GLN A 422 -29.97 16.23 18.44
CA GLN A 422 -30.61 14.91 18.48
C GLN A 422 -30.11 14.00 17.35
N ASN A 423 -29.95 14.52 16.15
CA ASN A 423 -29.39 13.78 15.02
C ASN A 423 -27.93 13.41 15.25
N ALA A 424 -27.11 14.32 15.78
CA ALA A 424 -25.72 14.04 16.12
C ALA A 424 -25.61 12.97 17.21
N ALA A 425 -26.45 13.00 18.24
CA ALA A 425 -26.48 11.97 19.29
C ALA A 425 -26.77 10.57 18.72
N ARG A 426 -27.68 10.44 17.75
CA ARG A 426 -27.95 9.15 17.08
C ARG A 426 -26.73 8.62 16.32
N ILE A 427 -25.93 9.50 15.72
CA ILE A 427 -24.68 9.10 15.05
C ILE A 427 -23.66 8.61 16.09
N VAL A 428 -23.52 9.32 17.22
CA VAL A 428 -22.63 8.90 18.33
C VAL A 428 -23.05 7.55 18.88
N GLU A 429 -24.33 7.34 19.10
CA GLU A 429 -24.87 6.04 19.56
C GLU A 429 -24.52 4.91 18.58
N TYR A 430 -24.68 5.14 17.28
CA TYR A 430 -24.29 4.18 16.25
C TYR A 430 -22.79 3.86 16.30
N LEU A 431 -21.92 4.88 16.39
CA LEU A 431 -20.48 4.71 16.44
C LEU A 431 -20.05 3.95 17.70
N ALA A 432 -20.66 4.27 18.86
CA ALA A 432 -20.42 3.56 20.11
C ALA A 432 -20.85 2.09 20.03
N GLY A 433 -22.01 1.82 19.42
CA GLY A 433 -22.50 0.46 19.14
C GLY A 433 -21.58 -0.35 18.21
N ARG A 434 -20.85 0.33 17.33
CA ARG A 434 -19.85 -0.27 16.47
C ARG A 434 -18.46 -0.41 17.13
N GLY A 435 -18.28 0.10 18.36
CA GLY A 435 -17.02 0.12 19.08
C GLY A 435 -16.00 1.15 18.57
N LEU A 436 -16.42 2.11 17.72
CA LEU A 436 -15.56 3.17 17.17
C LEU A 436 -15.37 4.36 18.11
N LEU A 437 -16.14 4.41 19.19
CA LEU A 437 -15.99 5.35 20.32
C LEU A 437 -15.81 4.58 21.61
N GLY A 438 -14.98 5.11 22.51
CA GLY A 438 -14.87 4.63 23.88
C GLY A 438 -16.18 4.85 24.64
N ARG A 439 -16.47 3.98 25.62
CA ARG A 439 -17.57 4.16 26.55
C ARG A 439 -17.27 5.28 27.51
#